data_f3d8bd23f9c93de03126f54f5cf7a787
#
_entry.id   f3d8bd23f9c93de03126f54f5cf7a787
#
_cell.length_a   1.000
_cell.length_b   1.000
_cell.length_c   1.000
_cell.angle_alpha   90.00
_cell.angle_beta   90.00
_cell.angle_gamma   90.00
#
_symmetry.space_group_name_H-M   'P 1'
#
loop_
_entity.id
_entity.type
_entity.pdbx_description
1 polymer ?
#
loop_
_entity_poly.entity_id
_entity_poly.type
_entity_poly.pdbx_seq_one_letter_code
_entity_poly.pdbx_strand_id
1 'polypeptide(L)'
;MTTADNQPLGQALAENQAFLQTMFGGSSDFYTKSFTICGCRCCIAMFAGLSSPEKLCIMVLHALGQGVPGCKAGPQLVQYLAEQSCLPTEQTPITTRTQLVEALAGGMAVLLAEGSGQALAFSTQDMPGRSVTNPSGEGNMRGPQDAFTEHLRNNISQLRRQFRTGSFTAEICTANTRAKTEYAICYDTALAPADVVQTLKQRLAGVQIPVLLDSTYFASFLKQDKLNLFPAAAYTERPATACARICEGKIVILVSGSPLAMVVPSFFAEHFECLDDYSSGAVFAGLIRLLKYLAFLLAVFGPGLYVMAVSFAPELIPVHLLAKLAQGEASTPLPPMPEMLAVTLLLEIVREAGLRAPKSISHTVSLVGALIIGETAVSDRKSVV
;
A
#
# COMPACT_ATOMS: atom_id res chain seq x y z
N MET A 1 -14.80 -9.89 13.34
CA MET A 1 -14.58 -9.89 14.80
C MET A 1 -15.25 -11.13 15.36
N THR A 2 -14.49 -12.15 15.62
CA THR A 2 -14.96 -13.39 16.23
C THR A 2 -15.28 -13.10 17.70
N THR A 3 -16.44 -13.48 18.14
CA THR A 3 -17.06 -13.25 19.47
C THR A 3 -16.37 -13.97 20.64
N ALA A 4 -15.07 -14.26 20.53
CA ALA A 4 -14.38 -15.14 21.48
C ALA A 4 -13.62 -14.44 22.61
N ASP A 5 -13.47 -13.09 22.65
CA ASP A 5 -12.35 -12.57 23.42
C ASP A 5 -12.63 -11.42 24.40
N ASN A 6 -13.77 -11.42 25.02
CA ASN A 6 -13.95 -10.62 26.24
C ASN A 6 -13.42 -11.38 27.48
N GLN A 7 -12.41 -12.27 27.28
CA GLN A 7 -11.79 -13.00 28.37
C GLN A 7 -10.95 -12.04 29.22
N PRO A 8 -11.00 -12.17 30.55
CA PRO A 8 -10.14 -11.40 31.44
C PRO A 8 -8.67 -11.78 31.18
N LEU A 9 -7.77 -10.85 31.50
CA LEU A 9 -6.32 -11.14 31.50
C LEU A 9 -5.99 -12.23 32.51
N GLY A 10 -5.11 -13.14 32.12
CA GLY A 10 -4.58 -14.17 33.02
C GLY A 10 -3.73 -13.53 34.14
N GLN A 11 -3.73 -14.12 35.34
CA GLN A 11 -2.85 -13.67 36.42
C GLN A 11 -1.39 -14.08 36.17
N ALA A 12 -1.15 -15.19 35.45
CA ALA A 12 0.18 -15.62 35.10
C ALA A 12 0.70 -14.82 33.90
N LEU A 13 1.86 -14.18 34.07
CA LEU A 13 2.53 -13.43 33.02
C LEU A 13 2.79 -14.28 31.76
N ALA A 14 3.17 -15.55 31.96
CA ALA A 14 3.45 -16.49 30.90
C ALA A 14 2.23 -16.76 29.98
N GLU A 15 1.01 -16.80 30.56
CA GLU A 15 -0.23 -16.98 29.80
C GLU A 15 -0.49 -15.78 28.88
N ASN A 16 -0.37 -14.57 29.41
CA ASN A 16 -0.56 -13.35 28.65
C ASN A 16 0.52 -13.19 27.56
N GLN A 17 1.77 -13.57 27.85
CA GLN A 17 2.83 -13.57 26.85
C GLN A 17 2.58 -14.59 25.74
N ALA A 18 2.13 -15.81 26.06
CA ALA A 18 1.77 -16.83 25.07
C ALA A 18 0.62 -16.36 24.18
N PHE A 19 -0.39 -15.70 24.76
CA PHE A 19 -1.49 -15.10 23.99
C PHE A 19 -0.96 -14.02 23.02
N LEU A 20 -0.13 -13.10 23.49
CA LEU A 20 0.46 -12.06 22.64
C LEU A 20 1.34 -12.65 21.54
N GLN A 21 2.10 -13.70 21.86
CA GLN A 21 2.94 -14.39 20.88
C GLN A 21 2.09 -15.12 19.81
N THR A 22 0.96 -15.68 20.21
CA THR A 22 0.03 -16.32 19.25
C THR A 22 -0.61 -15.28 18.33
N MET A 23 -1.01 -14.13 18.88
CA MET A 23 -1.68 -13.07 18.12
C MET A 23 -0.72 -12.28 17.22
N PHE A 24 0.44 -11.92 17.72
CA PHE A 24 1.34 -10.96 17.08
C PHE A 24 2.74 -11.52 16.77
N GLY A 25 3.04 -12.75 17.19
CA GLY A 25 4.40 -13.33 17.06
C GLY A 25 4.87 -13.55 15.62
N GLY A 26 3.94 -13.55 14.65
CA GLY A 26 4.27 -13.57 13.23
C GLY A 26 4.65 -12.19 12.65
N SER A 27 4.47 -11.11 13.43
CA SER A 27 4.77 -9.74 12.96
C SER A 27 6.13 -9.27 13.47
N SER A 28 7.00 -8.86 12.55
CA SER A 28 8.38 -8.46 12.86
C SER A 28 8.49 -7.11 13.56
N ASP A 29 7.45 -6.32 13.57
CA ASP A 29 7.37 -5.03 14.25
C ASP A 29 6.83 -5.14 15.68
N PHE A 30 6.39 -6.35 16.10
CA PHE A 30 5.95 -6.60 17.46
C PHE A 30 7.15 -6.87 18.36
N TYR A 31 7.24 -6.14 19.47
CA TYR A 31 8.33 -6.23 20.43
C TYR A 31 7.81 -6.52 21.82
N THR A 32 8.42 -7.52 22.46
CA THR A 32 8.19 -7.84 23.87
C THR A 32 9.51 -7.95 24.62
N LYS A 33 9.56 -7.44 25.84
CA LYS A 33 10.73 -7.58 26.71
C LYS A 33 10.30 -7.85 28.14
N SER A 34 10.84 -8.94 28.71
CA SER A 34 10.67 -9.26 30.12
C SER A 34 11.82 -8.67 30.95
N PHE A 35 11.48 -8.17 32.13
CA PHE A 35 12.41 -7.60 33.10
C PHE A 35 11.84 -7.73 34.53
N THR A 36 12.61 -7.35 35.54
CA THR A 36 12.18 -7.42 36.93
C THR A 36 12.29 -6.05 37.56
N ILE A 37 11.21 -5.59 38.20
CA ILE A 37 11.14 -4.33 38.96
C ILE A 37 10.71 -4.68 40.40
N CYS A 38 11.48 -4.23 41.39
CA CYS A 38 11.17 -4.45 42.82
C CYS A 38 10.91 -5.93 43.17
N GLY A 39 11.53 -6.86 42.49
CA GLY A 39 11.30 -8.28 42.67
C GLY A 39 10.12 -8.86 41.93
N CYS A 40 9.31 -8.04 41.26
CA CYS A 40 8.20 -8.48 40.43
C CYS A 40 8.64 -8.69 38.97
N ARG A 41 8.26 -9.82 38.39
CA ARG A 41 8.47 -10.09 36.95
C ARG A 41 7.47 -9.31 36.16
N CYS A 42 7.95 -8.54 35.17
CA CYS A 42 7.15 -7.71 34.30
C CYS A 42 7.49 -7.98 32.83
N CYS A 43 6.56 -7.70 31.96
CA CYS A 43 6.76 -7.70 30.52
C CYS A 43 6.21 -6.42 29.91
N ILE A 44 6.97 -5.79 29.04
CA ILE A 44 6.49 -4.72 28.15
C ILE A 44 6.24 -5.29 26.79
N ALA A 45 5.10 -4.91 26.20
CA ALA A 45 4.71 -5.21 24.83
C ALA A 45 4.41 -3.90 24.08
N MET A 46 4.88 -3.78 22.85
CA MET A 46 4.62 -2.62 21.99
C MET A 46 4.88 -2.94 20.52
N PHE A 47 4.38 -2.10 19.63
CA PHE A 47 4.75 -2.12 18.21
C PHE A 47 5.83 -1.08 17.93
N ALA A 48 6.95 -1.53 17.34
CA ALA A 48 8.01 -0.65 16.87
C ALA A 48 7.48 0.23 15.72
N GLY A 49 7.65 1.56 15.86
CA GLY A 49 7.16 2.53 14.88
C GLY A 49 5.76 3.10 15.16
N LEU A 50 4.98 2.51 16.08
CA LEU A 50 3.78 3.14 16.65
C LEU A 50 4.06 3.72 18.03
N SER A 51 4.80 3.00 18.86
CA SER A 51 5.27 3.47 20.17
C SER A 51 6.73 3.88 20.09
N SER A 52 7.10 4.97 20.74
CA SER A 52 8.49 5.39 20.87
C SER A 52 9.18 4.64 22.02
N PRO A 53 10.21 3.83 21.73
CA PRO A 53 11.02 3.21 22.77
C PRO A 53 11.73 4.26 23.65
N GLU A 54 12.08 5.40 23.08
CA GLU A 54 12.74 6.51 23.78
C GLU A 54 11.79 7.16 24.78
N LYS A 55 10.55 7.51 24.39
CA LYS A 55 9.54 8.01 25.31
C LYS A 55 9.24 7.02 26.43
N LEU A 56 9.11 5.74 26.09
CA LEU A 56 8.91 4.67 27.06
C LEU A 56 10.07 4.57 28.04
N CYS A 57 11.30 4.62 27.56
CA CYS A 57 12.48 4.55 28.39
C CYS A 57 12.58 5.75 29.36
N ILE A 58 12.45 6.95 28.84
CA ILE A 58 12.59 8.19 29.63
C ILE A 58 11.43 8.38 30.60
N MET A 59 10.18 8.21 30.12
CA MET A 59 8.99 8.56 30.92
C MET A 59 8.55 7.46 31.87
N VAL A 60 8.79 6.19 31.53
CA VAL A 60 8.28 5.04 32.29
C VAL A 60 9.40 4.24 32.92
N LEU A 61 10.31 3.69 32.14
CA LEU A 61 11.32 2.74 32.66
C LEU A 61 12.35 3.41 33.53
N HIS A 62 12.75 4.64 33.24
CA HIS A 62 13.69 5.39 34.09
C HIS A 62 13.08 5.69 35.46
N ALA A 63 11.82 6.15 35.48
CA ALA A 63 11.10 6.42 36.72
C ALA A 63 10.90 5.14 37.56
N LEU A 64 10.58 4.01 36.92
CA LEU A 64 10.43 2.72 37.59
C LEU A 64 11.78 2.17 38.09
N GLY A 65 12.87 2.42 37.36
CA GLY A 65 14.21 2.00 37.72
C GLY A 65 14.78 2.65 38.99
N GLN A 66 14.25 3.81 39.39
CA GLN A 66 14.63 4.48 40.64
C GLN A 66 13.99 3.85 41.88
N GLY A 67 13.14 2.86 41.70
CA GLY A 67 12.47 2.12 42.77
C GLY A 67 11.06 2.60 43.05
N VAL A 68 10.20 1.65 43.37
CA VAL A 68 8.79 1.89 43.71
C VAL A 68 8.62 1.55 45.18
N PRO A 69 8.37 2.54 46.05
CA PRO A 69 8.30 2.30 47.50
C PRO A 69 7.14 1.33 47.85
N GLY A 70 7.47 0.28 48.60
CA GLY A 70 6.48 -0.61 49.19
C GLY A 70 5.86 -1.68 48.31
N CYS A 71 6.21 -1.74 46.99
CA CYS A 71 5.65 -2.73 46.08
C CYS A 71 6.47 -4.03 46.07
N LYS A 72 5.87 -5.12 46.54
CA LYS A 72 6.47 -6.47 46.54
C LYS A 72 5.72 -7.45 45.63
N ALA A 73 4.58 -7.06 45.03
CA ALA A 73 3.76 -7.92 44.23
C ALA A 73 3.26 -7.17 42.98
N GLY A 74 3.03 -7.90 41.89
CA GLY A 74 2.57 -7.33 40.61
C GLY A 74 1.29 -6.48 40.69
N PRO A 75 0.22 -6.90 41.36
CA PRO A 75 -0.99 -6.10 41.55
C PRO A 75 -0.73 -4.76 42.24
N GLN A 76 0.12 -4.75 43.27
CA GLN A 76 0.49 -3.53 43.99
C GLN A 76 1.29 -2.57 43.09
N LEU A 77 2.15 -3.09 42.22
CA LEU A 77 2.89 -2.31 41.25
C LEU A 77 1.97 -1.65 40.22
N VAL A 78 1.03 -2.40 39.67
CA VAL A 78 0.05 -1.89 38.69
C VAL A 78 -0.84 -0.82 39.32
N GLN A 79 -1.34 -1.06 40.53
CA GLN A 79 -2.16 -0.11 41.27
C GLN A 79 -1.40 1.17 41.63
N TYR A 80 -0.15 1.04 42.12
CA TYR A 80 0.71 2.18 42.42
C TYR A 80 0.94 3.05 41.18
N LEU A 81 1.24 2.42 40.04
CA LEU A 81 1.44 3.14 38.78
C LEU A 81 0.18 3.84 38.32
N ALA A 82 -0.99 3.23 38.44
CA ALA A 82 -2.25 3.78 37.99
C ALA A 82 -2.76 4.93 38.88
N GLU A 83 -2.55 4.87 40.21
CA GLU A 83 -3.19 5.77 41.17
C GLU A 83 -2.23 6.75 41.84
N GLN A 84 -0.97 6.39 42.03
CA GLN A 84 -0.04 7.13 42.89
C GLN A 84 1.20 7.64 42.17
N SER A 85 1.48 7.17 40.95
CA SER A 85 2.68 7.59 40.22
C SER A 85 2.49 8.95 39.55
N CYS A 86 3.52 9.78 39.59
CA CYS A 86 3.60 11.04 38.84
C CYS A 86 4.21 10.86 37.44
N LEU A 87 3.90 9.76 36.76
CA LEU A 87 4.40 9.54 35.41
C LEU A 87 3.76 10.54 34.43
N PRO A 88 4.55 11.25 33.63
CA PRO A 88 4.04 12.29 32.72
C PRO A 88 3.44 11.70 31.42
N THR A 89 2.65 10.64 31.55
CA THR A 89 2.00 9.98 30.41
C THR A 89 0.61 9.50 30.83
N GLU A 90 -0.32 9.58 29.93
CA GLU A 90 -1.67 9.04 30.15
C GLU A 90 -1.59 7.53 30.33
N GLN A 91 -2.30 7.04 31.32
CA GLN A 91 -2.31 5.64 31.71
C GLN A 91 -3.71 5.09 31.64
N THR A 92 -3.89 3.99 30.94
CA THR A 92 -5.19 3.33 30.80
C THR A 92 -5.09 1.91 31.36
N PRO A 93 -5.88 1.56 32.42
CA PRO A 93 -5.93 0.20 32.92
C PRO A 93 -6.63 -0.73 31.93
N ILE A 94 -6.06 -1.92 31.74
CA ILE A 94 -6.53 -2.96 30.84
C ILE A 94 -6.87 -4.21 31.67
N THR A 95 -8.08 -4.72 31.51
CA THR A 95 -8.57 -5.91 32.23
C THR A 95 -8.92 -7.08 31.32
N THR A 96 -9.12 -6.83 30.02
CA THR A 96 -9.52 -7.86 29.05
C THR A 96 -8.50 -8.01 27.93
N ARG A 97 -8.50 -9.18 27.31
CA ARG A 97 -7.63 -9.47 26.15
C ARG A 97 -7.97 -8.58 24.94
N THR A 98 -9.25 -8.26 24.76
CA THR A 98 -9.67 -7.34 23.69
C THR A 98 -9.07 -5.94 23.88
N GLN A 99 -9.19 -5.37 25.08
CA GLN A 99 -8.58 -4.08 25.41
C GLN A 99 -7.05 -4.10 25.22
N LEU A 100 -6.38 -5.22 25.56
CA LEU A 100 -4.96 -5.39 25.35
C LEU A 100 -4.58 -5.30 23.87
N VAL A 101 -5.32 -5.98 23.00
CA VAL A 101 -5.12 -5.95 21.56
C VAL A 101 -5.38 -4.56 21.00
N GLU A 102 -6.47 -3.91 21.40
CA GLU A 102 -6.84 -2.56 20.96
C GLU A 102 -5.81 -1.50 21.40
N ALA A 103 -5.32 -1.56 22.61
CA ALA A 103 -4.30 -0.64 23.11
C ALA A 103 -2.99 -0.78 22.34
N LEU A 104 -2.52 -2.01 22.12
CA LEU A 104 -1.32 -2.29 21.33
C LEU A 104 -1.49 -1.85 19.87
N ALA A 105 -2.62 -2.20 19.24
CA ALA A 105 -2.94 -1.78 17.88
C ALA A 105 -3.12 -0.26 17.75
N GLY A 106 -3.53 0.40 18.83
CA GLY A 106 -3.60 1.88 18.94
C GLY A 106 -2.24 2.55 19.12
N GLY A 107 -1.15 1.79 19.25
CA GLY A 107 0.22 2.31 19.39
C GLY A 107 0.61 2.63 20.84
N MET A 108 -0.11 2.13 21.83
CA MET A 108 0.28 2.22 23.23
C MET A 108 1.29 1.14 23.58
N ALA A 109 2.20 1.43 24.51
CA ALA A 109 3.02 0.41 25.15
C ALA A 109 2.29 -0.14 26.36
N VAL A 110 2.27 -1.47 26.52
CA VAL A 110 1.54 -2.12 27.61
C VAL A 110 2.52 -2.84 28.55
N LEU A 111 2.37 -2.56 29.85
CA LEU A 111 3.07 -3.24 30.94
C LEU A 111 2.17 -4.31 31.55
N LEU A 112 2.66 -5.54 31.52
CA LEU A 112 2.09 -6.70 32.20
C LEU A 112 2.94 -7.04 33.41
N ALA A 113 2.33 -7.37 34.56
CA ALA A 113 3.03 -7.76 35.78
C ALA A 113 2.56 -9.14 36.24
N GLU A 114 3.48 -9.93 36.78
CA GLU A 114 3.20 -11.27 37.32
C GLU A 114 2.22 -11.19 38.48
N GLY A 115 1.23 -12.08 38.50
CA GLY A 115 0.18 -12.13 39.53
C GLY A 115 -0.89 -11.07 39.41
N SER A 116 -0.84 -10.20 38.37
CA SER A 116 -1.86 -9.16 38.15
C SER A 116 -2.82 -9.57 37.05
N GLY A 117 -4.13 -9.55 37.34
CA GLY A 117 -5.19 -9.67 36.33
C GLY A 117 -5.44 -8.36 35.57
N GLN A 118 -4.64 -7.32 35.80
CA GLN A 118 -4.71 -6.03 35.12
C GLN A 118 -3.35 -5.68 34.51
N ALA A 119 -3.37 -5.07 33.33
CA ALA A 119 -2.22 -4.47 32.68
C ALA A 119 -2.37 -2.95 32.61
N LEU A 120 -1.30 -2.25 32.32
CA LEU A 120 -1.31 -0.80 32.20
C LEU A 120 -0.78 -0.38 30.83
N ALA A 121 -1.59 0.34 30.08
CA ALA A 121 -1.19 0.94 28.82
C ALA A 121 -0.68 2.37 29.03
N PHE A 122 0.42 2.70 28.37
CA PHE A 122 1.04 4.02 28.38
C PHE A 122 0.93 4.66 27.01
N SER A 123 0.49 5.92 26.98
CA SER A 123 0.41 6.72 25.78
C SER A 123 1.82 7.19 25.35
N THR A 124 2.58 6.28 24.77
CA THR A 124 3.93 6.53 24.24
C THR A 124 3.96 6.65 22.72
N GLN A 125 2.83 6.95 22.13
CA GLN A 125 2.68 7.06 20.68
C GLN A 125 3.66 8.09 20.11
N ASP A 126 4.35 7.70 19.05
CA ASP A 126 5.26 8.55 18.31
C ASP A 126 5.20 8.17 16.84
N MET A 127 4.17 8.71 16.20
CA MET A 127 3.97 8.45 14.78
C MET A 127 4.74 9.50 14.01
N PRO A 128 5.69 9.11 13.14
CA PRO A 128 6.37 10.05 12.29
C PRO A 128 5.34 10.74 11.39
N GLY A 129 4.96 11.97 11.79
CA GLY A 129 3.86 12.70 11.17
C GLY A 129 4.28 13.63 10.04
N ARG A 130 5.58 13.76 9.69
CA ARG A 130 6.01 14.92 8.92
C ARG A 130 7.04 14.75 7.81
N SER A 131 7.33 13.57 7.33
CA SER A 131 8.08 13.39 6.09
C SER A 131 7.24 12.73 4.99
N VAL A 132 5.92 12.76 5.13
CA VAL A 132 5.01 12.20 4.15
C VAL A 132 4.84 13.21 3.03
N THR A 133 5.39 12.91 1.87
CA THR A 133 5.22 13.68 0.64
C THR A 133 3.93 13.31 -0.05
N ASN A 134 3.42 14.19 -0.90
CA ASN A 134 2.32 13.84 -1.78
C ASN A 134 2.78 12.82 -2.82
N PRO A 135 1.93 11.82 -3.18
CA PRO A 135 2.28 10.86 -4.23
C PRO A 135 2.52 11.58 -5.56
N SER A 136 3.60 11.20 -6.23
CA SER A 136 4.01 11.85 -7.47
C SER A 136 3.36 11.24 -8.71
N GLY A 137 2.98 9.96 -8.65
CA GLY A 137 2.44 9.18 -9.76
C GLY A 137 0.93 8.95 -9.70
N GLU A 138 0.31 9.06 -8.51
CA GLU A 138 -1.11 8.79 -8.31
C GLU A 138 -1.85 10.06 -7.89
N GLY A 139 -2.50 10.75 -8.85
CA GLY A 139 -3.38 11.90 -8.56
C GLY A 139 -4.77 11.44 -8.12
N ASN A 140 -5.20 11.77 -6.88
CA ASN A 140 -6.59 11.66 -6.45
C ASN A 140 -7.16 13.04 -6.17
N MET A 141 -8.42 13.26 -6.54
CA MET A 141 -9.13 14.51 -6.25
C MET A 141 -9.56 14.59 -4.79
N ARG A 142 -9.84 13.46 -4.16
CA ARG A 142 -10.37 13.36 -2.78
C ARG A 142 -9.67 12.24 -2.02
N GLY A 143 -9.57 12.38 -0.69
CA GLY A 143 -9.02 11.36 0.19
C GLY A 143 -7.64 11.70 0.74
N PRO A 144 -7.00 10.75 1.46
CA PRO A 144 -5.68 10.94 2.06
C PRO A 144 -4.63 11.27 0.99
N GLN A 145 -3.78 12.24 1.30
CA GLN A 145 -2.67 12.64 0.42
C GLN A 145 -1.33 12.05 0.87
N ASP A 146 -1.37 11.15 1.85
CA ASP A 146 -0.20 10.48 2.37
C ASP A 146 0.40 9.54 1.31
N ALA A 147 1.73 9.56 1.18
CA ALA A 147 2.48 8.61 0.36
C ALA A 147 3.48 7.82 1.21
N PHE A 148 3.89 6.66 0.71
CA PHE A 148 4.99 5.90 1.27
C PHE A 148 6.31 6.66 1.12
N THR A 149 7.26 6.33 1.99
CA THR A 149 8.60 6.89 2.03
C THR A 149 9.64 5.82 1.68
N GLU A 150 10.91 6.19 1.59
CA GLU A 150 12.00 5.25 1.37
C GLU A 150 12.30 4.37 2.62
N HIS A 151 11.77 4.77 3.78
CA HIS A 151 12.01 4.07 5.04
C HIS A 151 10.98 2.95 5.28
N LEU A 152 11.43 1.70 5.17
CA LEU A 152 10.59 0.50 5.32
C LEU A 152 9.76 0.49 6.61
N ARG A 153 10.39 0.81 7.75
CA ARG A 153 9.71 0.80 9.06
C ARG A 153 8.63 1.87 9.18
N ASN A 154 8.87 3.06 8.59
CA ASN A 154 7.86 4.12 8.53
C ASN A 154 6.65 3.68 7.70
N ASN A 155 6.89 3.01 6.57
CA ASN A 155 5.84 2.51 5.70
C ASN A 155 4.98 1.43 6.39
N ILE A 156 5.61 0.51 7.12
CA ILE A 156 4.89 -0.47 7.96
C ILE A 156 4.05 0.25 9.02
N SER A 157 4.59 1.28 9.67
CA SER A 157 3.87 2.06 10.69
C SER A 157 2.67 2.80 10.11
N GLN A 158 2.78 3.33 8.88
CA GLN A 158 1.66 3.96 8.16
C GLN A 158 0.53 2.96 7.91
N LEU A 159 0.85 1.73 7.46
CA LEU A 159 -0.14 0.67 7.28
C LEU A 159 -0.77 0.28 8.61
N ARG A 160 0.02 0.05 9.65
CA ARG A 160 -0.48 -0.35 10.97
C ARG A 160 -1.37 0.72 11.61
N ARG A 161 -1.08 1.99 11.39
CA ARG A 161 -1.91 3.11 11.86
C ARG A 161 -3.34 3.05 11.29
N GLN A 162 -3.47 2.62 10.04
CA GLN A 162 -4.78 2.45 9.38
C GLN A 162 -5.42 1.10 9.73
N PHE A 163 -4.60 0.06 9.89
CA PHE A 163 -4.99 -1.30 10.27
C PHE A 163 -4.82 -1.53 11.77
N ARG A 164 -5.80 -1.14 12.56
CA ARG A 164 -5.78 -1.30 14.03
C ARG A 164 -6.37 -2.66 14.46
N THR A 165 -5.95 -3.73 13.80
CA THR A 165 -6.41 -5.09 14.08
C THR A 165 -5.26 -6.00 14.47
N GLY A 166 -5.55 -7.02 15.28
CA GLY A 166 -4.55 -8.02 15.66
C GLY A 166 -4.16 -8.97 14.53
N SER A 167 -4.98 -9.06 13.47
CA SER A 167 -4.75 -9.93 12.32
C SER A 167 -3.74 -9.38 11.31
N PHE A 168 -3.45 -8.08 11.35
CA PHE A 168 -2.45 -7.49 10.45
C PHE A 168 -1.04 -7.92 10.83
N THR A 169 -0.34 -8.51 9.87
CA THR A 169 1.03 -9.01 10.03
C THR A 169 1.95 -8.35 9.01
N ALA A 170 3.12 -7.92 9.49
CA ALA A 170 4.21 -7.40 8.67
C ALA A 170 5.47 -8.23 8.94
N GLU A 171 5.88 -9.04 7.98
CA GLU A 171 7.08 -9.87 8.08
C GLU A 171 8.24 -9.20 7.35
N ILE A 172 9.28 -8.83 8.08
CA ILE A 172 10.50 -8.26 7.52
C ILE A 172 11.44 -9.40 7.14
N CYS A 173 11.82 -9.41 5.89
CA CYS A 173 12.73 -10.37 5.30
C CYS A 173 13.95 -9.65 4.70
N THR A 174 15.07 -10.35 4.60
CA THR A 174 16.26 -9.85 3.91
C THR A 174 16.37 -10.55 2.56
N ALA A 175 16.47 -9.79 1.49
CA ALA A 175 16.62 -10.33 0.16
C ALA A 175 17.99 -11.03 0.00
N ASN A 176 17.99 -12.15 -0.72
CA ASN A 176 19.23 -12.86 -1.05
C ASN A 176 20.01 -12.14 -2.16
N THR A 177 20.38 -10.90 -1.88
CA THR A 177 21.13 -10.00 -2.75
C THR A 177 22.47 -9.66 -2.15
N ARG A 178 23.40 -9.17 -2.95
CA ARG A 178 24.71 -8.70 -2.44
C ARG A 178 24.57 -7.52 -1.48
N ALA A 179 23.55 -6.68 -1.69
CA ALA A 179 23.25 -5.52 -0.85
C ALA A 179 22.45 -5.88 0.41
N LYS A 180 21.91 -7.11 0.53
CA LYS A 180 21.06 -7.58 1.65
C LYS A 180 19.93 -6.60 1.98
N THR A 181 19.26 -6.11 0.94
CA THR A 181 18.15 -5.16 1.08
C THR A 181 17.00 -5.79 1.86
N GLU A 182 16.47 -5.08 2.86
CA GLU A 182 15.29 -5.51 3.61
C GLU A 182 14.02 -5.23 2.81
N TYR A 183 13.05 -6.12 2.92
CA TYR A 183 11.69 -5.95 2.40
C TYR A 183 10.68 -6.49 3.40
N ALA A 184 9.45 -6.01 3.35
CA ALA A 184 8.37 -6.49 4.20
C ALA A 184 7.22 -7.06 3.38
N ILE A 185 6.66 -8.16 3.86
CA ILE A 185 5.43 -8.78 3.35
C ILE A 185 4.32 -8.44 4.34
N CYS A 186 3.36 -7.61 3.92
CA CYS A 186 2.27 -7.12 4.74
C CYS A 186 0.94 -7.73 4.26
N TYR A 187 0.18 -8.32 5.17
CA TYR A 187 -1.11 -8.95 4.87
C TYR A 187 -1.96 -9.10 6.12
N ASP A 188 -3.25 -9.35 5.93
CA ASP A 188 -4.16 -9.71 7.03
C ASP A 188 -4.28 -11.25 7.08
N THR A 189 -3.91 -11.85 8.20
CA THR A 189 -3.96 -13.31 8.41
C THR A 189 -5.36 -13.89 8.38
N ALA A 190 -6.39 -13.07 8.64
CA ALA A 190 -7.78 -13.47 8.61
C ALA A 190 -8.39 -13.50 7.20
N LEU A 191 -7.79 -12.74 6.26
CA LEU A 191 -8.34 -12.54 4.90
C LEU A 191 -7.46 -13.15 3.81
N ALA A 192 -6.13 -13.07 3.96
CA ALA A 192 -5.21 -13.56 2.95
C ALA A 192 -5.14 -15.10 2.97
N PRO A 193 -5.32 -15.78 1.81
CA PRO A 193 -5.19 -17.22 1.72
C PRO A 193 -3.75 -17.67 2.06
N ALA A 194 -3.64 -18.61 2.99
CA ALA A 194 -2.31 -19.04 3.52
C ALA A 194 -1.43 -19.69 2.43
N ASP A 195 -2.02 -20.39 1.48
CA ASP A 195 -1.34 -21.01 0.34
C ASP A 195 -0.72 -19.96 -0.59
N VAL A 196 -1.43 -18.84 -0.84
CA VAL A 196 -0.93 -17.72 -1.64
C VAL A 196 0.24 -17.03 -0.93
N VAL A 197 0.11 -16.78 0.37
CA VAL A 197 1.19 -16.19 1.19
C VAL A 197 2.43 -17.07 1.15
N GLN A 198 2.27 -18.38 1.34
CA GLN A 198 3.40 -19.32 1.35
C GLN A 198 4.07 -19.44 -0.02
N THR A 199 3.27 -19.51 -1.08
CA THR A 199 3.78 -19.54 -2.46
C THR A 199 4.57 -18.27 -2.78
N LEU A 200 4.05 -17.11 -2.36
CA LEU A 200 4.73 -15.83 -2.53
C LEU A 200 6.08 -15.82 -1.81
N LYS A 201 6.12 -16.22 -0.54
CA LYS A 201 7.35 -16.28 0.24
C LYS A 201 8.42 -17.19 -0.41
N GLN A 202 8.00 -18.36 -0.89
CA GLN A 202 8.90 -19.28 -1.58
C GLN A 202 9.49 -18.66 -2.87
N ARG A 203 8.67 -17.95 -3.65
CA ARG A 203 9.12 -17.28 -4.87
C ARG A 203 10.08 -16.14 -4.55
N LEU A 204 9.77 -15.31 -3.56
CA LEU A 204 10.62 -14.19 -3.14
C LEU A 204 11.96 -14.69 -2.57
N ALA A 205 11.97 -15.77 -1.79
CA ALA A 205 13.19 -16.38 -1.29
C ALA A 205 14.09 -16.93 -2.39
N GLY A 206 13.50 -17.37 -3.51
CA GLY A 206 14.25 -17.89 -4.68
C GLY A 206 14.83 -16.80 -5.61
N VAL A 207 14.55 -15.53 -5.34
CA VAL A 207 15.04 -14.42 -6.17
C VAL A 207 16.55 -14.24 -6.01
N GLN A 208 17.27 -14.34 -7.13
CA GLN A 208 18.72 -14.13 -7.20
C GLN A 208 19.02 -12.94 -8.10
N ILE A 209 19.15 -11.77 -7.53
CA ILE A 209 19.52 -10.54 -8.21
C ILE A 209 20.69 -9.88 -7.47
N PRO A 210 21.59 -9.18 -8.16
CA PRO A 210 22.73 -8.53 -7.52
C PRO A 210 22.29 -7.47 -6.48
N VAL A 211 21.30 -6.67 -6.84
CA VAL A 211 20.77 -5.56 -6.00
C VAL A 211 19.25 -5.49 -6.16
N LEU A 212 18.55 -5.27 -5.05
CA LEU A 212 17.12 -4.97 -5.00
C LEU A 212 16.96 -3.49 -4.66
N LEU A 213 16.58 -2.66 -5.62
CA LEU A 213 16.42 -1.21 -5.43
C LEU A 213 14.95 -0.80 -5.28
N ASP A 214 14.04 -1.58 -5.86
CA ASP A 214 12.62 -1.26 -5.91
C ASP A 214 11.78 -2.53 -5.90
N SER A 215 10.53 -2.42 -5.47
CA SER A 215 9.54 -3.51 -5.47
C SER A 215 9.27 -4.07 -6.88
N THR A 216 9.40 -3.26 -7.92
CA THR A 216 9.21 -3.67 -9.33
C THR A 216 10.16 -4.77 -9.79
N TYR A 217 11.34 -4.90 -9.15
CA TYR A 217 12.28 -5.98 -9.47
C TYR A 217 11.70 -7.38 -9.19
N PHE A 218 10.78 -7.50 -8.25
CA PHE A 218 10.11 -8.77 -7.96
C PHE A 218 9.10 -9.18 -9.03
N ALA A 219 8.59 -8.26 -9.84
CA ALA A 219 7.53 -8.53 -10.81
C ALA A 219 7.89 -9.67 -11.80
N SER A 220 9.14 -9.70 -12.24
CA SER A 220 9.63 -10.72 -13.19
C SER A 220 9.63 -12.13 -12.60
N PHE A 221 9.77 -12.27 -11.28
CA PHE A 221 9.81 -13.55 -10.57
C PHE A 221 8.43 -14.02 -10.11
N LEU A 222 7.46 -13.11 -10.07
CA LEU A 222 6.08 -13.41 -9.67
C LEU A 222 5.22 -13.89 -10.84
N LYS A 223 5.61 -13.60 -12.09
CA LYS A 223 4.92 -14.10 -13.28
C LYS A 223 4.98 -15.63 -13.33
N GLN A 224 3.83 -16.27 -13.48
CA GLN A 224 3.73 -17.73 -13.67
C GLN A 224 4.16 -18.11 -15.09
N ASP A 225 3.69 -17.36 -16.07
CA ASP A 225 4.02 -17.53 -17.48
C ASP A 225 4.86 -16.37 -17.98
N LYS A 226 5.99 -16.68 -18.61
CA LYS A 226 6.87 -15.68 -19.23
C LYS A 226 6.20 -14.95 -20.41
N LEU A 227 5.21 -15.58 -21.03
CA LEU A 227 4.43 -15.02 -22.14
C LEU A 227 3.22 -14.20 -21.70
N ASN A 228 2.93 -14.14 -20.40
CA ASN A 228 1.83 -13.31 -19.90
C ASN A 228 2.16 -11.84 -20.10
N LEU A 229 1.44 -11.18 -21.02
CA LEU A 229 1.58 -9.75 -21.33
C LEU A 229 1.05 -8.86 -20.21
N PHE A 230 0.11 -9.36 -19.41
CA PHE A 230 -0.49 -8.56 -18.33
C PHE A 230 0.33 -8.65 -17.04
N PRO A 231 0.47 -7.56 -16.31
CA PRO A 231 1.16 -7.55 -15.03
C PRO A 231 0.39 -8.38 -13.99
N ALA A 232 1.10 -9.21 -13.25
CA ALA A 232 0.55 -9.99 -12.14
C ALA A 232 0.54 -9.20 -10.79
N ALA A 233 1.10 -8.01 -10.79
CA ALA A 233 1.22 -7.13 -9.65
C ALA A 233 0.73 -5.72 -10.00
N ALA A 234 0.08 -5.07 -9.05
CA ALA A 234 -0.22 -3.64 -9.09
C ALA A 234 0.77 -2.88 -8.19
N TYR A 235 0.88 -1.59 -8.40
CA TYR A 235 1.78 -0.72 -7.64
C TYR A 235 1.01 0.47 -7.11
N THR A 236 1.39 0.94 -5.92
CA THR A 236 0.82 2.14 -5.32
C THR A 236 1.83 2.87 -4.45
N GLU A 237 1.81 4.19 -4.49
CA GLU A 237 2.55 5.06 -3.58
C GLU A 237 1.73 5.38 -2.32
N ARG A 238 0.44 4.96 -2.25
CA ARG A 238 -0.51 5.37 -1.22
C ARG A 238 -0.76 4.31 -0.17
N PRO A 239 -0.52 4.59 1.11
CA PRO A 239 -0.87 3.69 2.21
C PRO A 239 -2.37 3.35 2.24
N ALA A 240 -3.24 4.33 1.92
CA ALA A 240 -4.69 4.10 1.89
C ALA A 240 -5.12 3.06 0.84
N THR A 241 -4.55 3.14 -0.38
CA THR A 241 -4.79 2.14 -1.43
C THR A 241 -4.27 0.77 -1.02
N ALA A 242 -3.04 0.71 -0.47
CA ALA A 242 -2.47 -0.54 0.02
C ALA A 242 -3.33 -1.18 1.12
N CYS A 243 -3.84 -0.39 2.08
CA CYS A 243 -4.76 -0.87 3.11
C CYS A 243 -6.07 -1.40 2.53
N ALA A 244 -6.68 -0.69 1.56
CA ALA A 244 -7.89 -1.17 0.90
C ALA A 244 -7.65 -2.54 0.24
N ARG A 245 -6.51 -2.74 -0.41
CA ARG A 245 -6.14 -4.00 -1.04
C ARG A 245 -5.86 -5.13 -0.02
N ILE A 246 -5.29 -4.81 1.14
CA ILE A 246 -5.15 -5.79 2.23
C ILE A 246 -6.53 -6.22 2.76
N CYS A 247 -7.50 -5.30 2.88
CA CYS A 247 -8.89 -5.61 3.25
C CYS A 247 -9.59 -6.55 2.24
N GLU A 248 -9.13 -6.58 0.98
CA GLU A 248 -9.57 -7.50 -0.05
C GLU A 248 -8.87 -8.88 0.01
N GLY A 249 -8.01 -9.11 1.02
CA GLY A 249 -7.23 -10.35 1.18
C GLY A 249 -5.96 -10.41 0.35
N LYS A 250 -5.49 -9.29 -0.19
CA LYS A 250 -4.23 -9.21 -0.94
C LYS A 250 -3.02 -9.00 -0.05
N ILE A 251 -1.86 -9.20 -0.65
CA ILE A 251 -0.57 -9.07 0.01
C ILE A 251 0.15 -7.85 -0.55
N VAL A 252 0.70 -7.05 0.33
CA VAL A 252 1.49 -5.86 -0.02
C VAL A 252 2.95 -6.10 0.30
N ILE A 253 3.82 -5.84 -0.67
CA ILE A 253 5.27 -5.95 -0.52
C ILE A 253 5.86 -4.54 -0.52
N LEU A 254 6.61 -4.22 0.52
CA LEU A 254 7.37 -2.97 0.69
C LEU A 254 8.87 -3.28 0.61
N VAL A 255 9.63 -2.44 -0.05
CA VAL A 255 11.09 -2.58 -0.17
C VAL A 255 11.77 -1.36 0.44
N SER A 256 12.84 -1.60 1.20
CA SER A 256 13.64 -0.50 1.76
C SER A 256 14.32 0.29 0.65
N GLY A 257 14.20 1.61 0.70
CA GLY A 257 14.72 2.51 -0.33
C GLY A 257 13.73 2.85 -1.44
N SER A 258 12.51 2.27 -1.43
CA SER A 258 11.48 2.55 -2.42
C SER A 258 10.18 3.03 -1.78
N PRO A 259 9.57 4.12 -2.28
CA PRO A 259 8.24 4.57 -1.85
C PRO A 259 7.11 3.81 -2.55
N LEU A 260 7.45 2.85 -3.44
CA LEU A 260 6.47 2.12 -4.25
C LEU A 260 6.14 0.76 -3.64
N ALA A 261 4.93 0.60 -3.17
CA ALA A 261 4.40 -0.67 -2.68
C ALA A 261 3.90 -1.54 -3.84
N MET A 262 4.23 -2.83 -3.82
CA MET A 262 3.70 -3.82 -4.76
C MET A 262 2.53 -4.56 -4.12
N VAL A 263 1.43 -4.69 -4.83
CA VAL A 263 0.22 -5.43 -4.42
C VAL A 263 0.08 -6.70 -5.25
N VAL A 264 -0.05 -7.85 -4.61
CA VAL A 264 -0.18 -9.14 -5.26
C VAL A 264 -1.24 -10.01 -4.56
N PRO A 265 -1.99 -10.85 -5.29
CA PRO A 265 -2.11 -10.87 -6.76
C PRO A 265 -2.88 -9.65 -7.28
N SER A 266 -2.65 -9.27 -8.53
CA SER A 266 -3.43 -8.23 -9.20
C SER A 266 -4.08 -8.78 -10.45
N PHE A 267 -5.34 -8.38 -10.67
CA PHE A 267 -6.14 -8.75 -11.83
C PHE A 267 -6.21 -7.59 -12.82
N PHE A 268 -6.34 -7.91 -14.10
CA PHE A 268 -6.43 -6.89 -15.16
C PHE A 268 -7.53 -5.85 -14.92
N ALA A 269 -8.69 -6.28 -14.45
CA ALA A 269 -9.82 -5.40 -14.16
C ALA A 269 -9.49 -4.30 -13.12
N GLU A 270 -8.61 -4.58 -12.20
CA GLU A 270 -8.24 -3.66 -11.10
C GLU A 270 -7.42 -2.45 -11.56
N HIS A 271 -6.79 -2.53 -12.73
CA HIS A 271 -6.08 -1.39 -13.32
C HIS A 271 -7.01 -0.25 -13.74
N PHE A 272 -8.32 -0.52 -13.83
CA PHE A 272 -9.35 0.49 -14.12
C PHE A 272 -9.97 1.07 -12.84
N GLU A 273 -9.61 0.55 -11.67
CA GLU A 273 -10.10 1.01 -10.39
C GLU A 273 -9.24 2.16 -9.84
N CYS A 274 -9.91 3.14 -9.27
CA CYS A 274 -9.29 4.28 -8.62
C CYS A 274 -9.86 4.44 -7.21
N LEU A 275 -9.09 4.99 -6.29
CA LEU A 275 -9.58 5.26 -4.93
C LEU A 275 -10.79 6.21 -4.92
N ASP A 276 -10.84 7.14 -5.88
CA ASP A 276 -11.97 8.06 -6.05
C ASP A 276 -13.30 7.34 -6.39
N ASP A 277 -13.24 6.13 -6.97
CA ASP A 277 -14.44 5.33 -7.27
C ASP A 277 -15.18 4.94 -5.98
N TYR A 278 -14.45 4.74 -4.87
CA TYR A 278 -15.04 4.39 -3.55
C TYR A 278 -15.62 5.61 -2.81
N SER A 279 -15.15 6.81 -3.14
CA SER A 279 -15.68 8.06 -2.54
C SER A 279 -16.89 8.60 -3.30
N SER A 280 -17.18 8.07 -4.47
CA SER A 280 -18.28 8.46 -5.34
C SER A 280 -19.47 7.52 -5.14
N GLY A 281 -20.70 7.99 -5.43
CA GLY A 281 -21.88 7.12 -5.39
C GLY A 281 -21.76 5.95 -6.37
N ALA A 282 -22.28 4.78 -5.99
CA ALA A 282 -22.10 3.53 -6.74
C ALA A 282 -22.48 3.60 -8.23
N VAL A 283 -23.54 4.33 -8.56
CA VAL A 283 -23.99 4.52 -9.96
C VAL A 283 -22.98 5.33 -10.77
N PHE A 284 -22.48 6.41 -10.18
CA PHE A 284 -21.49 7.28 -10.85
C PHE A 284 -20.15 6.57 -11.01
N ALA A 285 -19.68 5.88 -9.98
CA ALA A 285 -18.46 5.07 -10.05
C ALA A 285 -18.56 3.97 -11.12
N GLY A 286 -19.72 3.29 -11.20
CA GLY A 286 -19.97 2.28 -12.23
C GLY A 286 -19.94 2.86 -13.64
N LEU A 287 -20.54 4.04 -13.87
CA LEU A 287 -20.52 4.73 -15.17
C LEU A 287 -19.09 5.12 -15.56
N ILE A 288 -18.32 5.70 -14.66
CA ILE A 288 -16.92 6.08 -14.91
C ILE A 288 -16.07 4.83 -15.23
N ARG A 289 -16.27 3.73 -14.49
CA ARG A 289 -15.55 2.48 -14.74
C ARG A 289 -15.91 1.91 -16.12
N LEU A 290 -17.21 1.92 -16.49
CA LEU A 290 -17.66 1.51 -17.82
C LEU A 290 -17.01 2.37 -18.92
N LEU A 291 -16.95 3.69 -18.70
CA LEU A 291 -16.30 4.62 -19.63
C LEU A 291 -14.80 4.32 -19.80
N LYS A 292 -14.09 4.00 -18.69
CA LYS A 292 -12.68 3.60 -18.74
C LYS A 292 -12.48 2.31 -19.57
N TYR A 293 -13.35 1.29 -19.40
CA TYR A 293 -13.32 0.09 -20.23
C TYR A 293 -13.59 0.37 -21.70
N LEU A 294 -14.59 1.20 -21.99
CA LEU A 294 -14.92 1.59 -23.37
C LEU A 294 -13.75 2.34 -24.02
N ALA A 295 -13.15 3.29 -23.29
CA ALA A 295 -11.98 4.03 -23.76
C ALA A 295 -10.79 3.10 -24.05
N PHE A 296 -10.55 2.12 -23.20
CA PHE A 296 -9.53 1.10 -23.42
C PHE A 296 -9.80 0.28 -24.69
N LEU A 297 -11.04 -0.21 -24.88
CA LEU A 297 -11.42 -0.96 -26.07
C LEU A 297 -11.26 -0.11 -27.33
N LEU A 298 -11.68 1.16 -27.30
CA LEU A 298 -11.50 2.09 -28.41
C LEU A 298 -10.02 2.36 -28.69
N ALA A 299 -9.19 2.49 -27.67
CA ALA A 299 -7.76 2.72 -27.88
C ALA A 299 -7.06 1.50 -28.53
N VAL A 300 -7.47 0.29 -28.16
CA VAL A 300 -6.88 -0.95 -28.70
C VAL A 300 -7.41 -1.27 -30.09
N PHE A 301 -8.73 -1.22 -30.29
CA PHE A 301 -9.36 -1.66 -31.52
C PHE A 301 -9.62 -0.53 -32.51
N GLY A 302 -9.66 0.73 -32.06
CA GLY A 302 -10.01 1.90 -32.89
C GLY A 302 -9.18 2.03 -34.16
N PRO A 303 -7.85 1.97 -34.11
CA PRO A 303 -7.00 2.03 -35.31
C PRO A 303 -7.32 0.91 -36.31
N GLY A 304 -7.51 -0.32 -35.81
CA GLY A 304 -7.88 -1.46 -36.65
C GLY A 304 -9.28 -1.34 -37.26
N LEU A 305 -10.25 -0.85 -36.47
CA LEU A 305 -11.62 -0.60 -36.93
C LEU A 305 -11.65 0.49 -38.02
N TYR A 306 -10.84 1.54 -37.88
CA TYR A 306 -10.69 2.57 -38.88
C TYR A 306 -10.19 1.98 -40.21
N VAL A 307 -9.09 1.26 -40.20
CA VAL A 307 -8.52 0.62 -41.40
C VAL A 307 -9.51 -0.36 -42.02
N MET A 308 -10.20 -1.16 -41.21
CA MET A 308 -11.25 -2.08 -41.66
C MET A 308 -12.38 -1.34 -42.36
N ALA A 309 -12.90 -0.28 -41.76
CA ALA A 309 -14.04 0.46 -42.32
C ALA A 309 -13.66 1.15 -43.62
N VAL A 310 -12.49 1.77 -43.72
CA VAL A 310 -12.05 2.50 -44.91
C VAL A 310 -11.66 1.56 -46.04
N SER A 311 -10.92 0.48 -45.76
CA SER A 311 -10.34 -0.38 -46.81
C SER A 311 -11.24 -1.54 -47.21
N PHE A 312 -12.07 -2.08 -46.30
CA PHE A 312 -12.79 -3.33 -46.55
C PHE A 312 -14.32 -3.20 -46.44
N ALA A 313 -14.82 -2.21 -45.69
CA ALA A 313 -16.26 -2.05 -45.46
C ALA A 313 -16.69 -0.58 -45.55
N PRO A 314 -16.47 0.10 -46.70
CA PRO A 314 -16.84 1.52 -46.87
C PRO A 314 -18.34 1.79 -46.70
N GLU A 315 -19.16 0.76 -46.81
CA GLU A 315 -20.61 0.81 -46.64
C GLU A 315 -21.03 1.16 -45.20
N LEU A 316 -20.16 0.93 -44.21
CA LEU A 316 -20.41 1.28 -42.81
C LEU A 316 -20.27 2.80 -42.57
N ILE A 317 -19.61 3.51 -43.46
CA ILE A 317 -19.29 4.92 -43.32
C ILE A 317 -20.36 5.75 -44.05
N PRO A 318 -20.94 6.78 -43.42
CA PRO A 318 -21.84 7.69 -44.09
C PRO A 318 -21.22 8.32 -45.37
N VAL A 319 -21.96 8.39 -46.48
CA VAL A 319 -21.42 8.76 -47.80
C VAL A 319 -20.69 10.11 -47.80
N HIS A 320 -21.18 11.09 -47.06
CA HIS A 320 -20.52 12.40 -46.95
C HIS A 320 -19.18 12.36 -46.22
N LEU A 321 -19.03 11.45 -45.25
CA LEU A 321 -17.77 11.24 -44.54
C LEU A 321 -16.82 10.42 -45.40
N LEU A 322 -17.33 9.40 -46.11
CA LEU A 322 -16.54 8.57 -47.02
C LEU A 322 -15.92 9.43 -48.15
N ALA A 323 -16.66 10.36 -48.74
CA ALA A 323 -16.14 11.26 -49.76
C ALA A 323 -14.99 12.15 -49.24
N LYS A 324 -15.07 12.64 -48.01
CA LYS A 324 -13.96 13.39 -47.36
C LYS A 324 -12.75 12.54 -47.07
N LEU A 325 -12.95 11.31 -46.55
CA LEU A 325 -11.86 10.36 -46.32
C LEU A 325 -11.16 10.00 -47.63
N ALA A 326 -11.90 9.74 -48.72
CA ALA A 326 -11.33 9.45 -50.02
C ALA A 326 -10.51 10.63 -50.60
N GLN A 327 -10.93 11.87 -50.35
CA GLN A 327 -10.15 13.07 -50.72
C GLN A 327 -8.87 13.18 -49.90
N GLY A 328 -8.94 12.90 -48.62
CA GLY A 328 -7.77 12.84 -47.69
C GLY A 328 -6.78 11.78 -48.17
N GLU A 329 -7.23 10.55 -48.39
CA GLU A 329 -6.39 9.45 -48.90
C GLU A 329 -5.70 9.75 -50.21
N ALA A 330 -6.38 10.43 -51.15
CA ALA A 330 -5.79 10.82 -52.42
C ALA A 330 -4.60 11.79 -52.27
N SER A 331 -4.50 12.47 -51.15
CA SER A 331 -3.39 13.39 -50.80
C SER A 331 -2.26 12.76 -50.03
N THR A 332 -2.45 11.53 -49.48
CA THR A 332 -1.43 10.82 -48.69
C THR A 332 -0.62 9.87 -49.57
N PRO A 333 0.71 9.74 -49.29
CA PRO A 333 1.57 8.90 -50.10
C PRO A 333 1.46 7.41 -49.75
N LEU A 334 0.80 7.05 -48.66
CA LEU A 334 0.71 5.67 -48.11
C LEU A 334 -0.75 5.19 -48.11
N PRO A 335 -0.98 3.88 -48.37
CA PRO A 335 -2.28 3.28 -48.12
C PRO A 335 -2.70 3.34 -46.65
N PRO A 336 -4.01 3.22 -46.28
CA PRO A 336 -4.51 3.41 -44.90
C PRO A 336 -3.85 2.54 -43.85
N MET A 337 -3.52 1.29 -44.15
CA MET A 337 -2.90 0.37 -43.19
C MET A 337 -1.46 0.77 -42.79
N PRO A 338 -0.49 0.96 -43.72
CA PRO A 338 0.85 1.42 -43.35
C PRO A 338 0.85 2.85 -42.81
N GLU A 339 -0.07 3.72 -43.25
CA GLU A 339 -0.23 5.06 -42.70
C GLU A 339 -0.60 5.00 -41.23
N MET A 340 -1.63 4.24 -40.86
CA MET A 340 -2.07 4.07 -39.47
C MET A 340 -0.97 3.45 -38.59
N LEU A 341 -0.22 2.48 -39.13
CA LEU A 341 0.92 1.89 -38.42
C LEU A 341 2.02 2.93 -38.16
N ALA A 342 2.34 3.76 -39.17
CA ALA A 342 3.34 4.82 -39.02
C ALA A 342 2.91 5.87 -37.98
N VAL A 343 1.64 6.32 -38.01
CA VAL A 343 1.10 7.24 -37.03
C VAL A 343 1.12 6.66 -35.63
N THR A 344 0.71 5.40 -35.45
CA THR A 344 0.75 4.71 -34.16
C THR A 344 2.17 4.60 -33.62
N LEU A 345 3.14 4.28 -34.47
CA LEU A 345 4.55 4.22 -34.10
C LEU A 345 5.10 5.59 -33.69
N LEU A 346 4.76 6.64 -34.45
CA LEU A 346 5.16 8.01 -34.12
C LEU A 346 4.58 8.47 -32.78
N LEU A 347 3.30 8.17 -32.52
CA LEU A 347 2.66 8.48 -31.23
C LEU A 347 3.36 7.76 -30.10
N GLU A 348 3.77 6.47 -30.28
CA GLU A 348 4.51 5.73 -29.27
C GLU A 348 5.89 6.33 -29.01
N ILE A 349 6.61 6.76 -30.06
CA ILE A 349 7.91 7.43 -29.92
C ILE A 349 7.73 8.76 -29.13
N VAL A 350 6.72 9.55 -29.46
CA VAL A 350 6.45 10.81 -28.75
C VAL A 350 6.08 10.55 -27.29
N ARG A 351 5.27 9.54 -27.03
CA ARG A 351 4.91 9.11 -25.68
C ARG A 351 6.16 8.70 -24.86
N GLU A 352 7.01 7.84 -25.43
CA GLU A 352 8.22 7.37 -24.77
C GLU A 352 9.21 8.50 -24.50
N ALA A 353 9.36 9.44 -25.45
CA ALA A 353 10.16 10.64 -25.27
C ALA A 353 9.60 11.54 -24.16
N GLY A 354 8.28 11.68 -24.07
CA GLY A 354 7.59 12.45 -23.02
C GLY A 354 7.78 11.86 -21.62
N LEU A 355 7.81 10.52 -21.49
CA LEU A 355 8.04 9.85 -20.21
C LEU A 355 9.46 10.04 -19.68
N ARG A 356 10.45 10.18 -20.57
CA ARG A 356 11.87 10.36 -20.22
C ARG A 356 12.29 11.83 -20.11
N ALA A 357 11.46 12.74 -20.60
CA ALA A 357 11.75 14.18 -20.53
C ALA A 357 11.58 14.72 -19.10
N PRO A 358 12.38 15.73 -18.70
CA PRO A 358 12.14 16.46 -17.47
C PRO A 358 10.71 16.99 -17.41
N LYS A 359 10.09 16.99 -16.21
CA LYS A 359 8.67 17.36 -16.02
C LYS A 359 8.29 18.72 -16.65
N SER A 360 9.20 19.68 -16.65
CA SER A 360 9.02 21.00 -17.27
C SER A 360 8.85 20.93 -18.80
N ILE A 361 9.51 19.99 -19.46
CA ILE A 361 9.46 19.81 -20.91
C ILE A 361 8.29 18.90 -21.30
N SER A 362 7.98 17.90 -20.49
CA SER A 362 6.88 16.94 -20.73
C SER A 362 5.53 17.64 -20.86
N HIS A 363 5.23 18.64 -20.01
CA HIS A 363 4.02 19.46 -20.13
C HIS A 363 3.96 20.24 -21.43
N THR A 364 5.06 20.82 -21.86
CA THR A 364 5.14 21.58 -23.12
C THR A 364 4.95 20.66 -24.33
N VAL A 365 5.57 19.49 -24.34
CA VAL A 365 5.41 18.49 -25.43
C VAL A 365 3.97 18.01 -25.51
N SER A 366 3.31 17.73 -24.39
CA SER A 366 1.91 17.34 -24.36
C SER A 366 0.98 18.44 -24.89
N LEU A 367 1.26 19.70 -24.51
CA LEU A 367 0.47 20.85 -24.96
C LEU A 367 0.65 21.08 -26.47
N VAL A 368 1.89 21.02 -26.97
CA VAL A 368 2.19 21.15 -28.41
C VAL A 368 1.59 20.00 -29.21
N GLY A 369 1.67 18.77 -28.72
CA GLY A 369 1.02 17.62 -29.36
C GLY A 369 -0.50 17.78 -29.46
N ALA A 370 -1.16 18.20 -28.37
CA ALA A 370 -2.60 18.48 -28.37
C ALA A 370 -2.98 19.65 -29.30
N LEU A 371 -2.12 20.68 -29.37
CA LEU A 371 -2.34 21.83 -30.24
C LEU A 371 -2.24 21.42 -31.72
N ILE A 372 -1.22 20.66 -32.12
CA ILE A 372 -1.02 20.16 -33.48
C ILE A 372 -2.20 19.28 -33.89
N ILE A 373 -2.63 18.34 -33.05
CA ILE A 373 -3.77 17.47 -33.32
C ILE A 373 -5.06 18.34 -33.45
N GLY A 374 -5.25 19.29 -32.55
CA GLY A 374 -6.39 20.20 -32.55
C GLY A 374 -6.43 21.12 -33.80
N GLU A 375 -5.27 21.68 -34.19
CA GLU A 375 -5.17 22.55 -35.35
C GLU A 375 -5.40 21.79 -36.67
N THR A 376 -4.86 20.57 -36.78
CA THR A 376 -5.08 19.69 -37.92
C THR A 376 -6.57 19.36 -38.05
N ALA A 377 -7.24 19.01 -36.95
CA ALA A 377 -8.68 18.73 -36.93
C ALA A 377 -9.57 19.94 -37.27
N VAL A 378 -9.11 21.16 -36.97
CA VAL A 378 -9.84 22.43 -37.27
C VAL A 378 -9.50 22.97 -38.65
N SER A 379 -8.26 22.84 -39.12
CA SER A 379 -7.81 23.29 -40.44
C SER A 379 -8.57 22.58 -41.56
N ASP A 380 -8.83 21.28 -41.35
CA ASP A 380 -9.66 20.49 -42.30
C ASP A 380 -11.11 20.99 -42.40
N ARG A 381 -11.58 21.75 -41.42
CA ARG A 381 -12.91 22.40 -41.41
C ARG A 381 -12.96 23.72 -42.19
N LYS A 382 -11.82 24.42 -42.36
CA LYS A 382 -11.72 25.71 -43.06
C LYS A 382 -11.51 25.56 -44.56
N SER A 383 -11.14 24.39 -45.07
CA SER A 383 -11.02 24.13 -46.51
C SER A 383 -12.36 23.82 -47.19
N VAL A 384 -13.49 24.02 -46.50
CA VAL A 384 -14.85 23.70 -46.95
C VAL A 384 -15.78 24.96 -46.92
N VAL A 385 -15.21 26.16 -47.07
CA VAL A 385 -16.01 27.39 -47.35
C VAL A 385 -15.54 28.01 -48.64
#